data_4e99207cf85c47e442e63b4a8adb2cf6
#
_entry.id   4e99207cf85c47e442e63b4a8adb2cf6
#
_cell.length_a   1.000
_cell.length_b   1.000
_cell.length_c   1.000
_cell.angle_alpha   90.00
_cell.angle_beta   90.00
_cell.angle_gamma   90.00
#
_symmetry.space_group_name_H-M   'P 1'
#
loop_
_entity.id
_entity.type
_entity.pdbx_description
1 polymer ?
#
loop_
_entity_poly.entity_id
_entity_poly.type
_entity_poly.pdbx_seq_one_letter_code
_entity_poly.pdbx_strand_id
1 'polypeptide(L)'
;MRFRLLLSILFGFCSITVAQTSRSVHSTQLGVAHIGGLYSFTETNYLNEGAAKVQEIGARCIKVSLSLDTDNPSSKLYPFHSQWPAVETLDALADTPYYRELFARKFDTFILNAFRPGRAASYWRESFSVEDETAEEECFASLGLHLLRTYAKTNKTFIIQNWEGDWALRGCFDPTAKPSSAATAAMIRWLAARQRGISRARAEFGSGGARVFHACEVNLVRQAQVQNAPSVTTDVLPHVAVDLASYSAWDTKDSPKHFAEALAFIAKHKQETEPFGKHGVYVGEFGFPESEATPQLAFERTASLLAEAQRFGCPYAVYWQIYCNEPTSQPPKVNTDYKGFWLLRPDGTRSLICELFAQ
;
A
#
# COMPACT_ATOMS: atom_id res chain seq x y z
N MET A 1 81.95 37.06 2.64
CA MET A 1 80.46 37.28 2.72
C MET A 1 79.77 36.25 1.82
N ARG A 2 79.21 35.21 2.38
CA ARG A 2 78.46 34.16 1.63
C ARG A 2 77.00 34.23 2.04
N PHE A 3 76.12 34.68 1.14
CA PHE A 3 74.65 34.65 1.28
C PHE A 3 74.15 33.24 1.03
N ARG A 4 73.51 32.66 2.03
CA ARG A 4 72.70 31.41 1.84
C ARG A 4 71.25 31.79 1.61
N LEU A 5 70.72 31.41 0.46
CA LEU A 5 69.31 31.52 0.10
C LEU A 5 68.60 30.28 0.63
N LEU A 6 67.66 30.49 1.56
CA LEU A 6 66.76 29.45 2.06
C LEU A 6 65.50 29.45 1.18
N LEU A 7 65.28 28.35 0.46
CA LEU A 7 64.08 28.09 -0.33
C LEU A 7 63.08 27.36 0.55
N SER A 8 62.00 28.05 0.96
CA SER A 8 60.90 27.43 1.70
C SER A 8 59.87 26.88 0.70
N ILE A 9 59.73 25.54 0.65
CA ILE A 9 58.72 24.84 -0.12
C ILE A 9 57.46 24.71 0.78
N LEU A 10 56.39 25.44 0.43
CA LEU A 10 55.05 25.27 1.01
C LEU A 10 54.40 24.05 0.34
N PHE A 11 54.23 22.97 1.07
CA PHE A 11 53.31 21.89 0.72
C PHE A 11 51.89 22.29 1.09
N GLY A 12 51.05 22.64 0.09
CA GLY A 12 49.63 22.83 0.24
C GLY A 12 48.94 21.47 0.37
N PHE A 13 48.50 21.07 1.55
CA PHE A 13 47.57 19.95 1.72
C PHE A 13 46.20 20.34 1.22
N CYS A 14 45.83 19.83 0.03
CA CYS A 14 44.47 19.89 -0.47
C CYS A 14 43.65 18.81 0.25
N SER A 15 42.92 19.19 1.31
CA SER A 15 41.98 18.31 1.97
C SER A 15 40.76 18.13 1.09
N ILE A 16 40.66 16.98 0.42
CA ILE A 16 39.44 16.56 -0.28
C ILE A 16 38.43 16.13 0.79
N THR A 17 37.52 17.03 1.13
CA THR A 17 36.37 16.72 1.94
C THR A 17 35.41 15.88 1.09
N VAL A 18 35.48 14.56 1.22
CA VAL A 18 34.44 13.68 0.69
C VAL A 18 33.19 13.94 1.51
N ALA A 19 32.23 14.67 0.95
CA ALA A 19 30.91 14.79 1.51
C ALA A 19 30.28 13.40 1.52
N GLN A 20 30.32 12.71 2.67
CA GLN A 20 29.46 11.57 2.94
C GLN A 20 28.03 12.11 2.94
N THR A 21 27.31 11.97 1.83
CA THR A 21 25.85 12.03 1.81
C THR A 21 25.39 10.90 2.70
N SER A 22 25.07 11.21 3.94
CA SER A 22 24.34 10.31 4.83
C SER A 22 22.98 10.07 4.16
N ARG A 23 22.85 8.93 3.47
CA ARG A 23 21.53 8.39 3.13
C ARG A 23 20.79 8.23 4.47
N SER A 24 19.77 9.04 4.69
CA SER A 24 18.80 8.76 5.73
C SER A 24 18.17 7.42 5.34
N VAL A 25 18.55 6.37 6.04
CA VAL A 25 17.85 5.09 5.98
C VAL A 25 16.48 5.40 6.56
N HIS A 26 15.49 5.66 5.70
CA HIS A 26 14.11 5.78 6.16
C HIS A 26 13.74 4.44 6.78
N SER A 27 13.44 4.44 8.08
CA SER A 27 12.94 3.25 8.75
C SER A 27 11.63 2.84 8.09
N THR A 28 11.48 1.56 7.73
CA THR A 28 10.23 1.01 7.20
C THR A 28 9.11 1.24 8.20
N GLN A 29 8.06 1.96 7.81
CA GLN A 29 6.89 2.15 8.66
C GLN A 29 6.02 0.90 8.60
N LEU A 30 5.90 0.21 9.73
CA LEU A 30 5.02 -0.96 9.84
C LEU A 30 3.58 -0.50 9.98
N GLY A 31 2.71 -1.04 9.13
CA GLY A 31 1.28 -0.75 9.07
C GLY A 31 0.42 -2.00 9.22
N VAL A 32 -0.88 -1.78 9.35
CA VAL A 32 -1.88 -2.84 9.46
C VAL A 32 -3.02 -2.58 8.48
N ALA A 33 -3.45 -3.63 7.77
CA ALA A 33 -4.67 -3.58 6.98
C ALA A 33 -5.90 -3.77 7.87
N HIS A 34 -6.94 -3.00 7.57
CA HIS A 34 -8.30 -3.19 8.08
C HIS A 34 -9.25 -3.15 6.88
N ILE A 35 -9.45 -4.29 6.24
CA ILE A 35 -10.29 -4.43 5.05
C ILE A 35 -11.30 -5.54 5.26
N GLY A 36 -12.52 -5.15 5.58
CA GLY A 36 -13.56 -6.10 5.96
C GLY A 36 -13.28 -6.74 7.32
N GLY A 37 -13.98 -7.82 7.58
CA GLY A 37 -13.93 -8.60 8.82
C GLY A 37 -15.28 -9.22 9.11
N LEU A 38 -15.30 -10.25 9.95
CA LEU A 38 -16.51 -11.03 10.23
C LEU A 38 -16.92 -10.96 11.72
N TYR A 39 -16.23 -10.11 12.50
CA TYR A 39 -16.52 -9.91 13.93
C TYR A 39 -16.13 -8.49 14.36
N SER A 40 -16.77 -8.00 15.40
CA SER A 40 -16.53 -6.71 16.04
C SER A 40 -16.55 -6.87 17.57
N PHE A 41 -16.01 -5.89 18.28
CA PHE A 41 -15.88 -5.94 19.75
C PHE A 41 -16.63 -4.83 20.48
N THR A 42 -17.05 -3.79 19.76
CA THR A 42 -17.68 -2.61 20.35
C THR A 42 -18.89 -2.16 19.52
N GLU A 43 -19.67 -1.23 20.07
CA GLU A 43 -20.77 -0.56 19.35
C GLU A 43 -20.29 0.63 18.48
N THR A 44 -18.97 0.83 18.37
CA THR A 44 -18.39 1.88 17.53
C THR A 44 -18.52 1.47 16.06
N ASN A 45 -18.67 2.44 15.16
CA ASN A 45 -18.58 2.22 13.73
C ASN A 45 -17.36 1.35 13.38
N TYR A 46 -17.56 0.29 12.61
CA TYR A 46 -16.57 -0.76 12.40
C TYR A 46 -15.24 -0.27 11.81
N LEU A 47 -15.30 0.70 10.87
CA LEU A 47 -14.08 1.31 10.33
C LEU A 47 -13.23 1.93 11.45
N ASN A 48 -13.87 2.63 12.36
CA ASN A 48 -13.21 3.35 13.45
C ASN A 48 -12.87 2.45 14.64
N GLU A 49 -13.63 1.37 14.88
CA GLU A 49 -13.26 0.32 15.83
C GLU A 49 -11.91 -0.29 15.44
N GLY A 50 -11.79 -0.80 14.22
CA GLY A 50 -10.54 -1.40 13.74
C GLY A 50 -9.38 -0.41 13.76
N ALA A 51 -9.62 0.84 13.33
CA ALA A 51 -8.61 1.89 13.37
C ALA A 51 -8.13 2.19 14.81
N ALA A 52 -9.04 2.21 15.79
CA ALA A 52 -8.67 2.36 17.20
C ALA A 52 -7.79 1.20 17.67
N LYS A 53 -8.14 -0.04 17.33
CA LYS A 53 -7.37 -1.24 17.68
C LYS A 53 -5.99 -1.25 17.02
N VAL A 54 -5.89 -0.85 15.76
CA VAL A 54 -4.60 -0.67 15.07
C VAL A 54 -3.72 0.37 15.77
N GLN A 55 -4.32 1.47 16.23
CA GLN A 55 -3.60 2.50 16.99
C GLN A 55 -3.17 2.01 18.38
N GLU A 56 -4.01 1.25 19.08
CA GLU A 56 -3.71 0.63 20.40
C GLU A 56 -2.52 -0.36 20.32
N ILE A 57 -2.29 -0.99 19.18
CA ILE A 57 -1.15 -1.88 18.94
C ILE A 57 0.15 -1.08 18.71
N GLY A 58 0.06 0.20 18.39
CA GLY A 58 1.22 1.08 18.14
C GLY A 58 1.48 1.40 16.68
N ALA A 59 0.70 0.87 15.74
CA ALA A 59 0.88 1.15 14.32
C ALA A 59 0.57 2.63 13.99
N ARG A 60 1.37 3.21 13.10
CA ARG A 60 1.19 4.59 12.62
C ARG A 60 0.84 4.66 11.12
N CYS A 61 0.73 3.50 10.47
CA CYS A 61 0.24 3.33 9.11
C CYS A 61 -0.95 2.38 9.13
N ILE A 62 -2.01 2.73 8.40
CA ILE A 62 -3.19 1.89 8.25
C ILE A 62 -3.60 1.79 6.78
N LYS A 63 -3.93 0.57 6.31
CA LYS A 63 -4.52 0.33 4.99
C LYS A 63 -6.01 0.05 5.15
N VAL A 64 -6.84 0.81 4.44
CA VAL A 64 -8.31 0.68 4.47
C VAL A 64 -8.88 0.78 3.05
N SER A 65 -10.11 0.36 2.85
CA SER A 65 -10.86 0.64 1.63
C SER A 65 -11.51 2.03 1.72
N LEU A 66 -11.51 2.78 0.63
CA LEU A 66 -12.28 4.00 0.40
C LEU A 66 -12.93 3.84 -0.97
N SER A 67 -14.08 3.18 -1.03
CA SER A 67 -14.67 2.74 -2.28
C SER A 67 -16.19 2.88 -2.32
N LEU A 68 -16.67 3.24 -3.50
CA LEU A 68 -18.07 3.23 -3.92
C LEU A 68 -18.28 2.33 -5.15
N ASP A 69 -17.35 1.39 -5.39
CA ASP A 69 -17.49 0.41 -6.47
C ASP A 69 -18.70 -0.51 -6.25
N THR A 70 -19.13 -1.18 -7.32
CA THR A 70 -20.33 -2.05 -7.26
C THR A 70 -20.06 -3.38 -6.54
N ASP A 71 -18.82 -3.79 -6.41
CA ASP A 71 -18.46 -5.10 -5.88
C ASP A 71 -18.22 -5.06 -4.38
N ASN A 72 -17.40 -4.12 -3.92
CA ASN A 72 -16.96 -3.99 -2.54
C ASN A 72 -16.96 -2.53 -2.05
N PRO A 73 -18.12 -1.87 -2.00
CA PRO A 73 -18.21 -0.52 -1.45
C PRO A 73 -17.85 -0.52 0.04
N SER A 74 -17.39 0.62 0.55
CA SER A 74 -17.02 0.77 1.97
C SER A 74 -18.13 0.34 2.92
N SER A 75 -19.40 0.56 2.55
CA SER A 75 -20.57 0.13 3.34
C SER A 75 -20.68 -1.39 3.51
N LYS A 76 -20.23 -2.16 2.51
CA LYS A 76 -20.20 -3.63 2.56
C LYS A 76 -19.00 -4.13 3.36
N LEU A 77 -17.85 -3.45 3.25
CA LEU A 77 -16.63 -3.85 3.94
C LEU A 77 -16.62 -3.48 5.43
N TYR A 78 -17.37 -2.45 5.81
CA TYR A 78 -17.47 -1.98 7.21
C TYR A 78 -18.93 -1.96 7.67
N PRO A 79 -19.60 -3.13 7.79
CA PRO A 79 -21.04 -3.20 8.02
C PRO A 79 -21.47 -3.00 9.47
N PHE A 80 -20.61 -3.38 10.46
CA PHE A 80 -21.00 -3.39 11.85
C PHE A 80 -21.13 -1.98 12.42
N HIS A 81 -22.24 -1.72 13.14
CA HIS A 81 -22.51 -0.45 13.83
C HIS A 81 -22.33 0.79 12.93
N SER A 82 -22.70 0.65 11.66
CA SER A 82 -22.49 1.65 10.63
C SER A 82 -23.79 1.99 9.92
N GLN A 83 -24.05 3.30 9.77
CA GLN A 83 -25.11 3.85 8.93
C GLN A 83 -24.46 4.74 7.87
N TRP A 84 -24.05 4.14 6.77
CA TRP A 84 -23.34 4.84 5.73
C TRP A 84 -24.27 5.84 5.01
N PRO A 85 -23.87 7.12 4.89
CA PRO A 85 -24.62 8.08 4.11
C PRO A 85 -24.54 7.74 2.61
N ALA A 86 -25.61 8.04 1.90
CA ALA A 86 -25.59 7.97 0.44
C ALA A 86 -24.75 9.12 -0.11
N VAL A 87 -23.65 8.79 -0.78
CA VAL A 87 -22.75 9.74 -1.45
C VAL A 87 -22.36 9.20 -2.82
N GLU A 88 -22.07 10.10 -3.76
CA GLU A 88 -21.85 9.74 -5.15
C GLU A 88 -20.41 9.92 -5.62
N THR A 89 -19.53 10.52 -4.79
CA THR A 89 -18.14 10.79 -5.14
C THR A 89 -17.17 10.33 -4.05
N LEU A 90 -15.92 10.04 -4.41
CA LEU A 90 -14.90 9.59 -3.44
C LEU A 90 -14.50 10.69 -2.45
N ASP A 91 -14.47 11.94 -2.88
CA ASP A 91 -14.21 13.08 -2.00
C ASP A 91 -15.36 13.30 -1.00
N ALA A 92 -16.64 13.14 -1.43
CA ALA A 92 -17.77 13.14 -0.51
C ALA A 92 -17.73 11.95 0.47
N LEU A 93 -17.32 10.76 0.01
CA LEU A 93 -17.10 9.62 0.90
C LEU A 93 -16.01 9.90 1.94
N ALA A 94 -14.89 10.47 1.50
CA ALA A 94 -13.77 10.85 2.38
C ALA A 94 -14.17 11.96 3.38
N ASP A 95 -15.20 12.75 3.07
CA ASP A 95 -15.74 13.81 3.92
C ASP A 95 -16.84 13.32 4.88
N THR A 96 -17.27 12.04 4.81
CA THR A 96 -18.25 11.48 5.74
C THR A 96 -17.71 11.47 7.19
N PRO A 97 -18.58 11.49 8.22
CA PRO A 97 -18.15 11.45 9.61
C PRO A 97 -17.19 10.30 9.92
N TYR A 98 -17.39 9.12 9.30
CA TYR A 98 -16.57 7.94 9.52
C TYR A 98 -15.13 8.10 9.03
N TYR A 99 -14.92 8.63 7.82
CA TYR A 99 -13.58 8.88 7.30
C TYR A 99 -12.93 10.11 7.93
N ARG A 100 -13.70 11.15 8.25
CA ARG A 100 -13.18 12.30 9.02
C ARG A 100 -12.64 11.86 10.37
N GLU A 101 -13.36 10.99 11.11
CA GLU A 101 -12.89 10.43 12.37
C GLU A 101 -11.63 9.59 12.16
N LEU A 102 -11.62 8.71 11.16
CA LEU A 102 -10.44 7.91 10.81
C LEU A 102 -9.23 8.80 10.52
N PHE A 103 -9.40 9.79 9.66
CA PHE A 103 -8.31 10.68 9.25
C PHE A 103 -7.88 11.67 10.33
N ALA A 104 -8.69 11.90 11.36
CA ALA A 104 -8.32 12.67 12.54
C ALA A 104 -7.39 11.88 13.50
N ARG A 105 -7.38 10.54 13.43
CA ARG A 105 -6.55 9.68 14.30
C ARG A 105 -5.05 9.92 14.09
N LYS A 106 -4.24 9.49 15.06
CA LYS A 106 -2.77 9.69 15.07
C LYS A 106 -2.03 8.69 14.17
N PHE A 107 -2.49 8.53 12.93
CA PHE A 107 -1.72 7.86 11.89
C PHE A 107 -0.93 8.90 11.09
N ASP A 108 0.29 8.51 10.67
CA ASP A 108 1.10 9.30 9.75
C ASP A 108 0.75 9.00 8.30
N THR A 109 0.38 7.74 8.03
CA THR A 109 0.11 7.25 6.68
C THR A 109 -1.20 6.48 6.61
N PHE A 110 -1.99 6.82 5.60
CA PHE A 110 -3.21 6.11 5.21
C PHE A 110 -3.02 5.55 3.80
N ILE A 111 -3.14 4.23 3.65
CA ILE A 111 -3.16 3.56 2.36
C ILE A 111 -4.61 3.25 2.04
N LEU A 112 -5.09 3.75 0.92
CA LEU A 112 -6.51 3.73 0.54
C LEU A 112 -6.69 2.89 -0.71
N ASN A 113 -7.32 1.71 -0.59
CA ASN A 113 -7.85 1.01 -1.75
C ASN A 113 -9.06 1.80 -2.25
N ALA A 114 -8.91 2.51 -3.37
CA ALA A 114 -9.94 3.41 -3.87
C ALA A 114 -10.33 3.08 -5.32
N PHE A 115 -11.64 3.04 -5.56
CA PHE A 115 -12.21 2.72 -6.86
C PHE A 115 -13.33 3.67 -7.22
N ARG A 116 -13.42 4.01 -8.52
CA ARG A 116 -14.42 4.93 -9.06
C ARG A 116 -15.85 4.48 -8.72
N PRO A 117 -16.73 5.42 -8.31
CA PRO A 117 -18.11 5.12 -7.96
C PRO A 117 -18.91 4.51 -9.12
N GLY A 118 -19.83 3.59 -8.78
CA GLY A 118 -20.81 3.03 -9.70
C GLY A 118 -20.22 2.12 -10.80
N ARG A 119 -18.97 1.70 -10.67
CA ARG A 119 -18.30 0.78 -11.59
C ARG A 119 -17.71 -0.40 -10.81
N ALA A 120 -17.56 -1.55 -11.45
CA ALA A 120 -16.79 -2.66 -10.89
C ALA A 120 -15.30 -2.28 -10.79
N ALA A 121 -14.56 -2.84 -9.84
CA ALA A 121 -13.16 -2.51 -9.63
C ALA A 121 -12.28 -2.74 -10.88
N SER A 122 -12.67 -3.67 -11.75
CA SER A 122 -11.97 -4.02 -12.99
C SER A 122 -12.74 -3.65 -14.27
N TYR A 123 -13.66 -2.69 -14.20
CA TYR A 123 -14.53 -2.28 -15.32
C TYR A 123 -13.75 -1.91 -16.60
N TRP A 124 -12.56 -1.35 -16.45
CA TRP A 124 -11.66 -0.95 -17.53
C TRP A 124 -11.21 -2.12 -18.41
N ARG A 125 -11.26 -3.34 -17.90
CA ARG A 125 -10.70 -4.53 -18.53
C ARG A 125 -11.38 -4.94 -19.82
N GLU A 126 -12.68 -4.75 -19.93
CA GLU A 126 -13.47 -5.10 -21.13
C GLU A 126 -13.53 -3.95 -22.14
N SER A 127 -13.72 -2.74 -21.67
CA SER A 127 -13.70 -1.54 -22.48
C SER A 127 -13.28 -0.34 -21.63
N PHE A 128 -12.37 0.47 -22.13
CA PHE A 128 -11.94 1.69 -21.45
C PHE A 128 -11.91 2.83 -22.47
N SER A 129 -12.99 3.59 -22.52
CA SER A 129 -13.19 4.69 -23.48
C SER A 129 -12.35 5.93 -23.07
N VAL A 130 -12.32 6.95 -23.93
CA VAL A 130 -11.69 8.25 -23.61
C VAL A 130 -12.47 8.97 -22.52
N GLU A 131 -13.80 8.83 -22.53
CA GLU A 131 -14.68 9.37 -21.50
C GLU A 131 -14.45 8.71 -20.14
N ASP A 132 -14.26 7.39 -20.13
CA ASP A 132 -13.89 6.67 -18.90
C ASP A 132 -12.52 7.12 -18.36
N GLU A 133 -11.55 7.31 -19.25
CA GLU A 133 -10.22 7.80 -18.90
C GLU A 133 -10.27 9.19 -18.27
N THR A 134 -11.02 10.10 -18.88
CA THR A 134 -11.23 11.47 -18.36
C THR A 134 -11.92 11.44 -17.00
N ALA A 135 -12.98 10.64 -16.85
CA ALA A 135 -13.72 10.54 -15.61
C ALA A 135 -12.91 9.88 -14.48
N GLU A 136 -12.00 8.92 -14.80
CA GLU A 136 -11.07 8.35 -13.84
C GLU A 136 -10.07 9.41 -13.35
N GLU A 137 -9.49 10.18 -14.27
CA GLU A 137 -8.57 11.27 -13.94
C GLU A 137 -9.24 12.33 -13.05
N GLU A 138 -10.46 12.74 -13.38
CA GLU A 138 -11.20 13.74 -12.59
C GLU A 138 -11.57 13.24 -11.20
N CYS A 139 -12.02 11.99 -11.09
CA CYS A 139 -12.37 11.36 -9.82
C CYS A 139 -11.16 11.37 -8.86
N PHE A 140 -9.98 10.99 -9.33
CA PHE A 140 -8.78 10.94 -8.50
C PHE A 140 -8.14 12.32 -8.28
N ALA A 141 -8.33 13.28 -9.18
CA ALA A 141 -7.95 14.67 -8.95
C ALA A 141 -8.80 15.30 -7.84
N SER A 142 -10.13 15.10 -7.87
CA SER A 142 -11.02 15.60 -6.83
C SER A 142 -10.71 15.02 -5.45
N LEU A 143 -10.58 13.69 -5.36
CA LEU A 143 -10.20 13.02 -4.11
C LEU A 143 -8.83 13.53 -3.59
N GLY A 144 -7.81 13.57 -4.45
CA GLY A 144 -6.48 14.02 -4.07
C GLY A 144 -6.47 15.45 -3.57
N LEU A 145 -7.16 16.35 -4.25
CA LEU A 145 -7.28 17.76 -3.87
C LEU A 145 -8.05 17.95 -2.57
N HIS A 146 -9.14 17.20 -2.37
CA HIS A 146 -9.90 17.20 -1.12
C HIS A 146 -9.00 16.81 0.08
N LEU A 147 -8.26 15.70 -0.03
CA LEU A 147 -7.36 15.24 1.03
C LEU A 147 -6.24 16.24 1.31
N LEU A 148 -5.62 16.79 0.28
CA LEU A 148 -4.57 17.80 0.42
C LEU A 148 -5.08 19.07 1.12
N ARG A 149 -6.23 19.60 0.72
CA ARG A 149 -6.81 20.84 1.28
C ARG A 149 -7.30 20.63 2.70
N THR A 150 -8.03 19.55 2.96
CA THR A 150 -8.63 19.28 4.28
C THR A 150 -7.55 19.05 5.34
N TYR A 151 -6.47 18.36 4.97
CA TYR A 151 -5.40 17.99 5.91
C TYR A 151 -4.11 18.83 5.71
N ALA A 152 -4.18 19.98 5.03
CA ALA A 152 -3.07 20.86 4.70
C ALA A 152 -2.15 21.22 5.89
N LYS A 153 -2.72 21.33 7.07
CA LYS A 153 -1.99 21.71 8.31
C LYS A 153 -1.45 20.49 9.08
N THR A 154 -1.45 19.32 8.48
CA THR A 154 -0.96 18.07 9.08
C THR A 154 0.24 17.55 8.27
N ASN A 155 0.97 16.58 8.85
CA ASN A 155 2.02 15.86 8.12
C ASN A 155 1.54 14.49 7.59
N LYS A 156 0.24 14.35 7.36
CA LYS A 156 -0.36 13.08 6.92
C LYS A 156 -0.01 12.77 5.48
N THR A 157 0.23 11.48 5.23
CA THR A 157 0.44 10.94 3.89
C THR A 157 -0.73 10.04 3.52
N PHE A 158 -1.29 10.25 2.34
CA PHE A 158 -2.34 9.41 1.75
C PHE A 158 -1.77 8.73 0.51
N ILE A 159 -1.84 7.39 0.46
CA ILE A 159 -1.42 6.60 -0.69
C ILE A 159 -2.68 5.96 -1.26
N ILE A 160 -3.03 6.33 -2.47
CA ILE A 160 -4.22 5.84 -3.16
C ILE A 160 -3.78 4.72 -4.10
N GLN A 161 -4.36 3.52 -3.96
CA GLN A 161 -3.97 2.36 -4.74
C GLN A 161 -5.17 1.55 -5.26
N ASN A 162 -4.91 0.67 -6.21
CA ASN A 162 -5.78 -0.45 -6.54
C ASN A 162 -5.49 -1.64 -5.62
N TRP A 163 -6.34 -2.66 -5.70
CA TRP A 163 -6.16 -3.92 -5.01
C TRP A 163 -5.82 -5.05 -6.00
N GLU A 164 -4.84 -5.88 -5.68
CA GLU A 164 -4.43 -7.11 -6.38
C GLU A 164 -4.44 -7.03 -7.92
N GLY A 165 -3.57 -6.17 -8.47
CA GLY A 165 -3.57 -5.82 -9.88
C GLY A 165 -3.45 -6.99 -10.86
N ASP A 166 -2.68 -8.04 -10.54
CA ASP A 166 -2.52 -9.18 -11.44
C ASP A 166 -3.79 -10.03 -11.58
N TRP A 167 -4.59 -10.16 -10.50
CA TRP A 167 -5.89 -10.82 -10.59
C TRP A 167 -6.91 -9.97 -11.37
N ALA A 168 -6.91 -8.65 -11.13
CA ALA A 168 -7.74 -7.73 -11.91
C ALA A 168 -7.37 -7.77 -13.40
N LEU A 169 -6.07 -7.80 -13.74
CA LEU A 169 -5.58 -7.89 -15.11
C LEU A 169 -6.00 -9.18 -15.80
N ARG A 170 -5.97 -10.31 -15.10
CA ARG A 170 -6.43 -11.63 -15.60
C ARG A 170 -7.95 -11.74 -15.64
N GLY A 171 -8.64 -11.05 -14.72
CA GLY A 171 -10.09 -11.15 -14.53
C GLY A 171 -10.57 -12.45 -13.88
N CYS A 172 -9.66 -13.18 -13.25
CA CYS A 172 -9.92 -14.41 -12.51
C CYS A 172 -8.78 -14.72 -11.53
N PHE A 173 -9.03 -15.62 -10.59
CA PHE A 173 -8.03 -16.13 -9.63
C PHE A 173 -7.28 -17.38 -10.13
N ASP A 174 -7.19 -17.57 -11.43
CA ASP A 174 -6.36 -18.62 -12.04
C ASP A 174 -4.97 -18.05 -12.39
N PRO A 175 -3.89 -18.46 -11.69
CA PRO A 175 -2.56 -17.97 -11.95
C PRO A 175 -2.01 -18.39 -13.33
N THR A 176 -2.62 -19.38 -14.00
CA THR A 176 -2.23 -19.85 -15.34
C THR A 176 -2.91 -19.05 -16.46
N ALA A 177 -4.00 -18.34 -16.16
CA ALA A 177 -4.69 -17.49 -17.12
C ALA A 177 -3.77 -16.38 -17.62
N LYS A 178 -3.76 -16.15 -18.92
CA LYS A 178 -2.97 -15.07 -19.54
C LYS A 178 -3.85 -13.82 -19.74
N PRO A 179 -3.41 -12.65 -19.35
CA PRO A 179 -4.13 -11.41 -19.68
C PRO A 179 -4.11 -11.19 -21.20
N SER A 180 -5.17 -10.61 -21.74
CA SER A 180 -5.18 -10.18 -23.13
C SER A 180 -4.34 -8.91 -23.31
N SER A 181 -3.81 -8.69 -24.51
CA SER A 181 -3.11 -7.44 -24.84
C SER A 181 -4.02 -6.22 -24.71
N ALA A 182 -5.33 -6.38 -24.99
CA ALA A 182 -6.31 -5.32 -24.79
C ALA A 182 -6.49 -4.96 -23.31
N ALA A 183 -6.59 -5.94 -22.42
CA ALA A 183 -6.66 -5.71 -20.98
C ALA A 183 -5.38 -5.05 -20.44
N THR A 184 -4.20 -5.47 -20.93
CA THR A 184 -2.93 -4.85 -20.55
C THR A 184 -2.86 -3.38 -20.99
N ALA A 185 -3.21 -3.08 -22.23
CA ALA A 185 -3.26 -1.71 -22.74
C ALA A 185 -4.29 -0.84 -21.97
N ALA A 186 -5.45 -1.41 -21.64
CA ALA A 186 -6.47 -0.73 -20.86
C ALA A 186 -6.00 -0.42 -19.42
N MET A 187 -5.32 -1.37 -18.75
CA MET A 187 -4.78 -1.15 -17.42
C MET A 187 -3.70 -0.06 -17.39
N ILE A 188 -2.83 -0.02 -18.40
CA ILE A 188 -1.83 1.06 -18.55
C ILE A 188 -2.53 2.43 -18.61
N ARG A 189 -3.54 2.57 -19.46
CA ARG A 189 -4.31 3.83 -19.60
C ARG A 189 -5.05 4.19 -18.31
N TRP A 190 -5.66 3.20 -17.67
CA TRP A 190 -6.40 3.37 -16.42
C TRP A 190 -5.49 3.87 -15.28
N LEU A 191 -4.35 3.22 -15.05
CA LEU A 191 -3.38 3.65 -14.03
C LEU A 191 -2.77 5.02 -14.38
N ALA A 192 -2.51 5.28 -15.66
CA ALA A 192 -1.99 6.57 -16.12
C ALA A 192 -2.99 7.70 -15.84
N ALA A 193 -4.31 7.47 -16.07
CA ALA A 193 -5.36 8.45 -15.76
C ALA A 193 -5.39 8.77 -14.26
N ARG A 194 -5.35 7.76 -13.38
CA ARG A 194 -5.29 7.93 -11.93
C ARG A 194 -4.06 8.72 -11.50
N GLN A 195 -2.88 8.39 -12.07
CA GLN A 195 -1.64 9.11 -11.78
C GLN A 195 -1.71 10.57 -12.22
N ARG A 196 -2.29 10.86 -13.41
CA ARG A 196 -2.50 12.24 -13.86
C ARG A 196 -3.41 13.00 -12.92
N GLY A 197 -4.51 12.38 -12.46
CA GLY A 197 -5.42 12.97 -11.49
C GLY A 197 -4.71 13.37 -10.20
N ILE A 198 -3.93 12.48 -9.61
CA ILE A 198 -3.16 12.75 -8.39
C ILE A 198 -2.08 13.82 -8.64
N SER A 199 -1.40 13.78 -9.78
CA SER A 199 -0.39 14.78 -10.14
C SER A 199 -1.01 16.17 -10.33
N ARG A 200 -2.21 16.25 -10.95
CA ARG A 200 -2.99 17.48 -11.09
C ARG A 200 -3.40 18.04 -9.72
N ALA A 201 -3.90 17.20 -8.82
CA ALA A 201 -4.24 17.61 -7.45
C ALA A 201 -3.05 18.21 -6.70
N ARG A 202 -1.86 17.59 -6.80
CA ARG A 202 -0.63 18.11 -6.21
C ARG A 202 -0.23 19.45 -6.81
N ALA A 203 -0.29 19.58 -8.13
CA ALA A 203 0.07 20.83 -8.82
C ALA A 203 -0.89 21.98 -8.45
N GLU A 204 -2.18 21.72 -8.35
CA GLU A 204 -3.20 22.71 -7.97
C GLU A 204 -3.09 23.11 -6.50
N PHE A 205 -2.79 22.15 -5.61
CA PHE A 205 -2.60 22.43 -4.18
C PHE A 205 -1.33 23.24 -3.91
N GLY A 206 -0.26 23.00 -4.64
CA GLY A 206 1.03 23.66 -4.50
C GLY A 206 1.83 23.15 -3.30
N SER A 207 1.66 23.74 -2.11
CA SER A 207 2.44 23.37 -0.93
C SER A 207 1.59 23.28 0.34
N GLY A 208 1.97 22.34 1.22
CA GLY A 208 1.33 22.11 2.53
C GLY A 208 1.96 20.92 3.23
N GLY A 209 1.49 20.60 4.43
CA GLY A 209 2.03 19.48 5.20
C GLY A 209 1.49 18.12 4.73
N ALA A 210 0.23 18.05 4.25
CA ALA A 210 -0.35 16.81 3.73
C ALA A 210 0.26 16.40 2.38
N ARG A 211 0.37 15.10 2.14
CA ARG A 211 0.91 14.51 0.90
C ARG A 211 -0.04 13.47 0.36
N VAL A 212 -0.18 13.40 -0.96
CA VAL A 212 -0.96 12.36 -1.65
C VAL A 212 -0.10 11.73 -2.73
N PHE A 213 -0.10 10.40 -2.80
CA PHE A 213 0.62 9.60 -3.78
C PHE A 213 -0.30 8.56 -4.40
N HIS A 214 0.05 8.10 -5.60
CA HIS A 214 -0.61 7.01 -6.28
C HIS A 214 0.28 5.78 -6.31
N ALA A 215 -0.28 4.61 -6.02
CA ALA A 215 0.42 3.33 -6.08
C ALA A 215 -0.32 2.33 -6.98
N CYS A 216 0.46 1.49 -7.67
CA CYS A 216 -0.04 0.30 -8.33
C CYS A 216 0.31 -0.93 -7.49
N GLU A 217 -0.71 -1.73 -7.11
CA GLU A 217 -0.48 -3.00 -6.43
C GLU A 217 -0.25 -4.12 -7.44
N VAL A 218 0.79 -4.92 -7.17
CA VAL A 218 1.21 -6.09 -7.94
C VAL A 218 1.20 -7.32 -7.04
N ASN A 219 0.91 -8.48 -7.64
CA ASN A 219 1.01 -9.80 -7.04
C ASN A 219 1.55 -10.78 -8.10
N LEU A 220 1.64 -12.09 -7.85
CA LEU A 220 2.21 -13.08 -8.78
C LEU A 220 3.60 -12.72 -9.34
N VAL A 221 4.39 -11.97 -8.59
CA VAL A 221 5.70 -11.46 -8.99
C VAL A 221 6.70 -12.59 -9.20
N ARG A 222 6.64 -13.62 -8.34
CA ARG A 222 7.52 -14.79 -8.44
C ARG A 222 7.29 -15.56 -9.71
N GLN A 223 6.02 -15.73 -10.10
CA GLN A 223 5.66 -16.40 -11.36
C GLN A 223 6.20 -15.63 -12.56
N ALA A 224 6.03 -14.32 -12.58
CA ALA A 224 6.57 -13.46 -13.63
C ALA A 224 8.10 -13.57 -13.71
N GLN A 225 8.79 -13.55 -12.57
CA GLN A 225 10.24 -13.63 -12.49
C GLN A 225 10.83 -14.96 -12.98
N VAL A 226 10.23 -16.10 -12.60
CA VAL A 226 10.80 -17.44 -12.90
C VAL A 226 10.31 -18.03 -14.22
N GLN A 227 9.09 -17.69 -14.64
CA GLN A 227 8.42 -18.28 -15.80
C GLN A 227 8.29 -17.33 -16.99
N ASN A 228 8.74 -16.05 -16.82
CA ASN A 228 8.47 -14.95 -17.76
C ASN A 228 6.97 -14.82 -18.08
N ALA A 229 6.11 -15.09 -17.08
CA ALA A 229 4.67 -15.01 -17.25
C ALA A 229 4.24 -13.53 -17.36
N PRO A 230 3.29 -13.20 -18.25
CA PRO A 230 2.73 -11.84 -18.34
C PRO A 230 2.15 -11.40 -17.00
N SER A 231 2.48 -10.18 -16.58
CA SER A 231 2.10 -9.65 -15.27
C SER A 231 2.02 -8.12 -15.27
N VAL A 232 1.39 -7.58 -14.23
CA VAL A 232 1.43 -6.12 -13.99
C VAL A 232 2.87 -5.63 -13.84
N THR A 233 3.73 -6.43 -13.20
CA THR A 233 5.13 -6.05 -12.98
C THR A 233 5.91 -5.90 -14.31
N THR A 234 5.74 -6.83 -15.25
CA THR A 234 6.52 -6.85 -16.51
C THR A 234 5.89 -6.05 -17.64
N ASP A 235 4.54 -6.04 -17.71
CA ASP A 235 3.83 -5.55 -18.90
C ASP A 235 3.06 -4.24 -18.65
N VAL A 236 2.93 -3.80 -17.39
CA VAL A 236 2.21 -2.57 -17.03
C VAL A 236 3.13 -1.54 -16.37
N LEU A 237 3.82 -1.90 -15.28
CA LEU A 237 4.67 -0.96 -14.52
C LEU A 237 5.71 -0.22 -15.37
N PRO A 238 6.38 -0.86 -16.38
CA PRO A 238 7.34 -0.15 -17.24
C PRO A 238 6.71 0.98 -18.06
N HIS A 239 5.38 0.99 -18.21
CA HIS A 239 4.65 1.93 -19.07
C HIS A 239 3.88 3.01 -18.30
N VAL A 240 3.92 2.98 -16.95
CA VAL A 240 3.19 3.94 -16.11
C VAL A 240 4.12 4.51 -15.03
N ALA A 241 4.23 5.83 -14.96
CA ALA A 241 5.05 6.52 -13.97
C ALA A 241 4.30 6.68 -12.62
N VAL A 242 3.84 5.56 -12.02
CA VAL A 242 3.22 5.58 -10.69
C VAL A 242 4.23 6.02 -9.63
N ASP A 243 3.77 6.72 -8.58
CA ASP A 243 4.67 7.17 -7.50
C ASP A 243 5.28 5.96 -6.76
N LEU A 244 4.47 4.93 -6.50
CA LEU A 244 4.84 3.74 -5.73
C LEU A 244 4.33 2.46 -6.40
N ALA A 245 5.04 1.35 -6.17
CA ALA A 245 4.53 0.00 -6.41
C ALA A 245 4.28 -0.70 -5.06
N SER A 246 3.08 -1.25 -4.90
CA SER A 246 2.66 -2.03 -3.73
C SER A 246 2.80 -3.51 -4.03
N TYR A 247 3.48 -4.26 -3.19
CA TYR A 247 3.61 -5.70 -3.35
C TYR A 247 2.69 -6.45 -2.40
N SER A 248 1.71 -7.18 -2.94
CA SER A 248 0.90 -8.17 -2.22
C SER A 248 1.64 -9.50 -2.26
N ALA A 249 2.36 -9.85 -1.17
CA ALA A 249 3.52 -10.75 -1.18
C ALA A 249 3.19 -12.22 -0.91
N TRP A 250 2.01 -12.70 -1.33
CA TRP A 250 1.53 -14.05 -1.02
C TRP A 250 2.28 -15.16 -1.75
N ASP A 251 2.82 -14.89 -2.94
CA ASP A 251 3.57 -15.83 -3.75
C ASP A 251 5.02 -16.07 -3.27
N THR A 252 5.45 -15.33 -2.22
CA THR A 252 6.78 -15.45 -1.62
C THR A 252 6.76 -15.58 -0.10
N LYS A 253 5.58 -15.73 0.53
CA LYS A 253 5.41 -15.76 2.00
C LYS A 253 6.26 -16.82 2.72
N ASP A 254 6.62 -17.90 2.03
CA ASP A 254 7.35 -19.03 2.58
C ASP A 254 8.88 -18.90 2.47
N SER A 255 9.39 -17.85 1.81
CA SER A 255 10.83 -17.70 1.55
C SER A 255 11.29 -16.24 1.61
N PRO A 256 11.96 -15.82 2.68
CA PRO A 256 12.55 -14.48 2.76
C PRO A 256 13.48 -14.16 1.58
N LYS A 257 14.24 -15.16 1.08
CA LYS A 257 15.09 -15.01 -0.11
C LYS A 257 14.26 -14.65 -1.35
N HIS A 258 13.20 -15.40 -1.64
CA HIS A 258 12.33 -15.14 -2.80
C HIS A 258 11.60 -13.80 -2.66
N PHE A 259 11.23 -13.45 -1.44
CA PHE A 259 10.62 -12.16 -1.13
C PHE A 259 11.57 -11.00 -1.46
N ALA A 260 12.83 -11.05 -1.03
CA ALA A 260 13.85 -10.05 -1.35
C ALA A 260 14.11 -9.97 -2.87
N GLU A 261 14.20 -11.12 -3.56
CA GLU A 261 14.33 -11.19 -5.02
C GLU A 261 13.13 -10.55 -5.73
N ALA A 262 11.90 -10.75 -5.24
CA ALA A 262 10.69 -10.16 -5.79
C ALA A 262 10.68 -8.63 -5.64
N LEU A 263 11.06 -8.09 -4.47
CA LEU A 263 11.19 -6.64 -4.27
C LEU A 263 12.17 -6.01 -5.26
N ALA A 264 13.34 -6.64 -5.45
CA ALA A 264 14.34 -6.17 -6.42
C ALA A 264 13.81 -6.26 -7.86
N PHE A 265 13.04 -7.30 -8.18
CA PHE A 265 12.43 -7.48 -9.50
C PHE A 265 11.39 -6.40 -9.80
N ILE A 266 10.51 -6.07 -8.83
CA ILE A 266 9.54 -4.98 -8.97
C ILE A 266 10.28 -3.64 -9.19
N ALA A 267 11.28 -3.34 -8.37
CA ALA A 267 12.05 -2.10 -8.47
C ALA A 267 12.76 -1.94 -9.83
N LYS A 268 13.19 -3.06 -10.44
CA LYS A 268 13.80 -3.06 -11.76
C LYS A 268 12.83 -2.65 -12.87
N HIS A 269 11.54 -2.97 -12.73
CA HIS A 269 10.52 -2.74 -13.75
C HIS A 269 9.72 -1.45 -13.51
N LYS A 270 9.69 -0.94 -12.29
CA LYS A 270 9.03 0.33 -11.97
C LYS A 270 9.86 1.51 -12.50
N GLN A 271 9.19 2.47 -13.14
CA GLN A 271 9.83 3.75 -13.49
C GLN A 271 10.24 4.51 -12.21
N GLU A 272 11.41 5.14 -12.23
CA GLU A 272 11.83 6.01 -11.14
C GLU A 272 10.98 7.28 -11.13
N THR A 273 10.43 7.62 -9.99
CA THR A 273 9.56 8.79 -9.77
C THR A 273 9.94 9.48 -8.46
N GLU A 274 9.89 10.80 -8.43
CA GLU A 274 10.07 11.56 -7.21
C GLU A 274 8.80 11.50 -6.32
N PRO A 275 8.96 11.45 -4.98
CA PRO A 275 10.22 11.58 -4.22
C PRO A 275 10.90 10.24 -3.89
N PHE A 276 10.41 9.11 -4.40
CA PHE A 276 10.83 7.78 -3.94
C PHE A 276 11.99 7.17 -4.75
N GLY A 277 12.24 7.65 -5.97
CA GLY A 277 13.29 7.13 -6.85
C GLY A 277 13.18 5.63 -7.09
N LYS A 278 14.32 4.93 -7.04
CA LYS A 278 14.40 3.45 -7.15
C LYS A 278 13.74 2.69 -6.01
N HIS A 279 13.54 3.34 -4.85
CA HIS A 279 12.97 2.72 -3.66
C HIS A 279 11.45 2.91 -3.55
N GLY A 280 10.80 3.32 -4.63
CA GLY A 280 9.35 3.46 -4.68
C GLY A 280 8.59 2.12 -4.67
N VAL A 281 9.08 1.12 -3.92
CA VAL A 281 8.42 -0.18 -3.72
C VAL A 281 8.15 -0.38 -2.25
N TYR A 282 6.94 -0.77 -1.89
CA TYR A 282 6.58 -1.12 -0.52
C TYR A 282 5.79 -2.43 -0.47
N VAL A 283 5.73 -3.02 0.71
CA VAL A 283 4.96 -4.24 0.93
C VAL A 283 3.54 -3.88 1.33
N GLY A 284 2.61 -4.03 0.40
CA GLY A 284 1.20 -3.66 0.59
C GLY A 284 0.38 -4.69 1.34
N GLU A 285 0.82 -5.95 1.29
CA GLU A 285 0.26 -7.06 2.06
C GLU A 285 1.33 -8.12 2.32
N PHE A 286 1.47 -8.51 3.58
CA PHE A 286 2.27 -9.65 4.00
C PHE A 286 1.79 -10.21 5.33
N GLY A 287 2.17 -11.44 5.63
CA GLY A 287 1.86 -12.13 6.87
C GLY A 287 1.95 -13.63 6.72
N PHE A 288 1.72 -14.34 7.82
CA PHE A 288 1.62 -15.79 7.82
C PHE A 288 0.41 -16.22 8.65
N PRO A 289 -0.46 -17.13 8.13
CA PRO A 289 -1.69 -17.48 8.83
C PRO A 289 -1.44 -18.50 9.94
N GLU A 290 -2.08 -18.31 11.09
CA GLU A 290 -1.93 -19.24 12.23
C GLU A 290 -2.55 -20.62 11.97
N SER A 291 -3.41 -20.80 10.94
CA SER A 291 -3.91 -22.13 10.55
C SER A 291 -2.86 -23.01 9.87
N GLU A 292 -1.79 -22.43 9.31
CA GLU A 292 -0.71 -23.15 8.62
C GLU A 292 0.52 -23.35 9.53
N ALA A 293 0.53 -22.79 10.76
CA ALA A 293 1.69 -22.82 11.63
C ALA A 293 1.28 -22.61 13.11
N THR A 294 2.20 -22.93 14.03
CA THR A 294 2.04 -22.46 15.40
C THR A 294 2.13 -20.93 15.45
N PRO A 295 1.52 -20.26 16.46
CA PRO A 295 1.63 -18.80 16.63
C PRO A 295 3.09 -18.32 16.64
N GLN A 296 3.98 -19.08 17.26
CA GLN A 296 5.43 -18.75 17.30
C GLN A 296 6.05 -18.80 15.91
N LEU A 297 5.77 -19.84 15.10
CA LEU A 297 6.33 -19.98 13.75
C LEU A 297 5.74 -18.92 12.80
N ALA A 298 4.43 -18.57 12.95
CA ALA A 298 3.80 -17.50 12.19
C ALA A 298 4.47 -16.15 12.51
N PHE A 299 4.77 -15.88 13.78
CA PHE A 299 5.53 -14.70 14.20
C PHE A 299 6.92 -14.66 13.58
N GLU A 300 7.72 -15.73 13.70
CA GLU A 300 9.09 -15.80 13.18
C GLU A 300 9.15 -15.59 11.65
N ARG A 301 8.22 -16.21 10.91
CA ARG A 301 8.10 -16.04 9.45
C ARG A 301 7.72 -14.60 9.09
N THR A 302 6.73 -14.03 9.77
CA THR A 302 6.32 -12.64 9.53
C THR A 302 7.46 -11.66 9.84
N ALA A 303 8.16 -11.86 10.96
CA ALA A 303 9.33 -11.05 11.33
C ALA A 303 10.46 -11.14 10.30
N SER A 304 10.70 -12.34 9.74
CA SER A 304 11.71 -12.53 8.70
C SER A 304 11.39 -11.77 7.42
N LEU A 305 10.12 -11.74 6.98
CA LEU A 305 9.70 -10.95 5.81
C LEU A 305 9.82 -9.46 6.08
N LEU A 306 9.45 -9.01 7.28
CA LEU A 306 9.62 -7.61 7.68
C LEU A 306 11.09 -7.18 7.65
N ALA A 307 12.00 -8.04 8.15
CA ALA A 307 13.44 -7.78 8.10
C ALA A 307 13.96 -7.62 6.67
N GLU A 308 13.45 -8.40 5.71
CA GLU A 308 13.81 -8.25 4.30
C GLU A 308 13.26 -6.94 3.71
N ALA A 309 12.01 -6.56 4.03
CA ALA A 309 11.45 -5.29 3.61
C ALA A 309 12.28 -4.09 4.13
N GLN A 310 12.71 -4.15 5.39
CA GLN A 310 13.60 -3.16 6.01
C GLN A 310 14.97 -3.11 5.34
N ARG A 311 15.58 -4.27 5.07
CA ARG A 311 16.89 -4.37 4.41
C ARG A 311 16.85 -3.82 2.98
N PHE A 312 15.74 -4.06 2.27
CA PHE A 312 15.52 -3.48 0.94
C PHE A 312 15.33 -1.97 0.99
N GLY A 313 14.83 -1.42 2.11
CA GLY A 313 14.51 -0.01 2.29
C GLY A 313 13.09 0.33 1.83
N CYS A 314 12.15 -0.60 1.95
CA CYS A 314 10.73 -0.31 1.71
C CYS A 314 10.26 0.81 2.64
N PRO A 315 9.57 1.85 2.14
CA PRO A 315 9.05 2.90 3.01
C PRO A 315 7.92 2.40 3.93
N TYR A 316 7.19 1.38 3.50
CA TYR A 316 6.07 0.81 4.24
C TYR A 316 6.07 -0.72 4.14
N ALA A 317 5.57 -1.39 5.20
CA ALA A 317 5.21 -2.80 5.19
C ALA A 317 3.89 -2.99 5.94
N VAL A 318 2.87 -3.53 5.29
CA VAL A 318 1.50 -3.60 5.83
C VAL A 318 1.13 -5.05 6.13
N TYR A 319 1.00 -5.35 7.43
CA TYR A 319 0.54 -6.67 7.88
C TYR A 319 -0.94 -6.87 7.52
N TRP A 320 -1.26 -8.02 6.96
CA TRP A 320 -2.61 -8.49 6.69
C TRP A 320 -3.04 -9.43 7.81
N GLN A 321 -3.99 -9.06 8.67
CA GLN A 321 -4.66 -7.80 8.94
C GLN A 321 -5.10 -7.70 10.42
N ILE A 322 -5.90 -6.67 10.80
CA ILE A 322 -6.36 -6.54 12.20
C ILE A 322 -7.35 -7.63 12.58
N TYR A 323 -8.38 -7.88 11.75
CA TYR A 323 -9.43 -8.89 11.95
C TYR A 323 -9.47 -9.83 10.75
N CYS A 324 -9.43 -11.14 10.97
CA CYS A 324 -9.48 -12.09 9.87
C CYS A 324 -10.83 -12.04 9.13
N ASN A 325 -10.78 -11.89 7.82
CA ASN A 325 -11.95 -11.94 6.93
C ASN A 325 -12.02 -13.21 6.07
N GLU A 326 -11.17 -14.20 6.36
CA GLU A 326 -11.03 -15.43 5.60
C GLU A 326 -11.49 -16.64 6.45
N PRO A 327 -12.81 -16.94 6.46
CA PRO A 327 -13.34 -18.08 7.19
C PRO A 327 -13.02 -19.38 6.44
N THR A 328 -12.77 -20.44 7.22
CA THR A 328 -12.63 -21.83 6.72
C THR A 328 -13.93 -22.61 6.85
N SER A 329 -14.90 -22.07 7.60
CA SER A 329 -16.26 -22.61 7.75
C SER A 329 -17.32 -21.51 7.68
N GLN A 330 -18.59 -21.87 7.42
CA GLN A 330 -19.71 -20.91 7.32
C GLN A 330 -20.92 -21.37 8.12
N PRO A 331 -21.44 -20.58 9.07
CA PRO A 331 -20.83 -19.37 9.61
C PRO A 331 -19.67 -19.70 10.57
N PRO A 332 -18.63 -18.85 10.65
CA PRO A 332 -17.53 -19.06 11.58
C PRO A 332 -18.00 -18.76 13.03
N LYS A 333 -17.54 -19.54 14.02
CA LYS A 333 -17.94 -19.43 15.42
C LYS A 333 -16.78 -19.31 16.39
N VAL A 334 -15.64 -19.91 16.06
CA VAL A 334 -14.47 -19.99 16.93
C VAL A 334 -13.20 -19.68 16.12
N ASN A 335 -12.08 -19.46 16.79
CA ASN A 335 -10.81 -19.09 16.14
C ASN A 335 -10.40 -20.09 15.05
N THR A 336 -10.60 -21.40 15.25
CA THR A 336 -10.24 -22.43 14.26
C THR A 336 -11.09 -22.40 12.97
N ASP A 337 -12.15 -21.62 12.95
CA ASP A 337 -13.00 -21.43 11.77
C ASP A 337 -12.46 -20.36 10.81
N TYR A 338 -11.24 -19.86 11.03
CA TYR A 338 -10.58 -18.84 10.24
C TYR A 338 -9.17 -19.29 9.81
N LYS A 339 -8.66 -18.74 8.74
CA LYS A 339 -7.26 -18.93 8.33
C LYS A 339 -6.24 -18.35 9.31
N GLY A 340 -6.63 -17.34 10.08
CA GLY A 340 -5.78 -16.81 11.13
C GLY A 340 -4.81 -15.70 10.70
N PHE A 341 -5.18 -14.93 9.68
CA PHE A 341 -4.56 -13.63 9.38
C PHE A 341 -5.19 -12.57 10.29
N TRP A 342 -4.64 -12.37 11.47
CA TRP A 342 -5.16 -11.45 12.48
C TRP A 342 -4.09 -10.88 13.40
N LEU A 343 -4.37 -9.73 13.98
CA LEU A 343 -3.72 -9.23 15.19
C LEU A 343 -4.64 -9.42 16.41
N LEU A 344 -5.96 -9.35 16.20
CA LEU A 344 -6.96 -9.67 17.21
C LEU A 344 -7.82 -10.83 16.73
N ARG A 345 -7.89 -11.88 17.55
CA ARG A 345 -8.70 -13.06 17.26
C ARG A 345 -10.18 -12.82 17.63
N PRO A 346 -11.12 -13.63 17.10
CA PRO A 346 -12.55 -13.52 17.45
C PRO A 346 -12.87 -13.56 18.95
N ASP A 347 -12.05 -14.23 19.75
CA ASP A 347 -12.19 -14.26 21.22
C ASP A 347 -11.59 -13.03 21.94
N GLY A 348 -11.09 -12.05 21.20
CA GLY A 348 -10.48 -10.84 21.73
C GLY A 348 -9.01 -10.98 22.14
N THR A 349 -8.41 -12.17 22.03
CA THR A 349 -6.98 -12.36 22.34
C THR A 349 -6.08 -11.80 21.23
N ARG A 350 -4.89 -11.34 21.62
CA ARG A 350 -3.88 -10.82 20.68
C ARG A 350 -3.03 -11.94 20.12
N SER A 351 -2.70 -11.85 18.83
CA SER A 351 -1.66 -12.65 18.21
C SER A 351 -0.27 -12.20 18.69
N LEU A 352 0.71 -13.13 18.70
CA LEU A 352 2.12 -12.80 18.96
C LEU A 352 2.67 -11.76 17.98
N ILE A 353 2.12 -11.67 16.79
CA ILE A 353 2.54 -10.71 15.77
C ILE A 353 2.39 -9.25 16.25
N CYS A 354 1.52 -8.97 17.23
CA CYS A 354 1.43 -7.65 17.87
C CYS A 354 2.77 -7.17 18.47
N GLU A 355 3.67 -8.08 18.84
CA GLU A 355 4.99 -7.72 19.38
C GLU A 355 5.88 -6.99 18.36
N LEU A 356 5.64 -7.18 17.06
CA LEU A 356 6.37 -6.45 16.00
C LEU A 356 6.09 -4.93 16.03
N PHE A 357 4.99 -4.50 16.64
CA PHE A 357 4.57 -3.11 16.73
C PHE A 357 4.98 -2.42 18.05
N ALA A 358 5.49 -3.20 19.01
CA ALA A 358 5.91 -2.70 20.32
C ALA A 358 7.36 -2.11 20.35
N GLN A 359 8.02 -2.08 19.19
CA GLN A 359 9.42 -1.64 19.05
C GLN A 359 9.55 -0.13 18.81
#